data_92f0e2488c445f39e9ed02dfb25d15af
#
_entry.id   92f0e2488c445f39e9ed02dfb25d15af
#
_cell.length_a   1.000
_cell.length_b   1.000
_cell.length_c   1.000
_cell.angle_alpha   90.00
_cell.angle_beta   90.00
_cell.angle_gamma   90.00
#
_symmetry.space_group_name_H-M   'P 1'
#
loop_
_entity.id
_entity.type
_entity.pdbx_description
1 polymer ?
#
loop_
_entity_poly.entity_id
_entity_poly.type
_entity_poly.pdbx_seq_one_letter_code
_entity_poly.pdbx_strand_id
1 'polypeptide(L)'
;MKPNNFNYIQPKTVTETLEILEEFGEQAQILAGGQSLIAMLNTKLSQPEIIIDINFLTDIESIRLQDDIVSLGPNYRQLDFQNWKFLKAKLPLIYKVMPYVGHVQHRARGTVLGSICHGDPTSELPLCFIILDGVIHLQSKNGIRKIKAKDFYLGPLSTVRKPNELAIKIDIPIQQKSERCAFYEISQKHADYAIASFMAIENNKKI
;
A
#
# COMPACT_ATOMS: atom_id res chain seq x y z
N MET A 1 25.47 -6.92 -1.89
CA MET A 1 25.33 -6.91 -0.41
C MET A 1 24.42 -8.07 -0.03
N LYS A 2 24.65 -8.68 1.13
CA LYS A 2 23.86 -9.83 1.60
C LYS A 2 23.12 -9.42 2.87
N PRO A 3 21.82 -9.72 3.02
CA PRO A 3 21.08 -9.46 4.26
C PRO A 3 21.64 -10.28 5.42
N ASN A 4 21.30 -9.89 6.63
CA ASN A 4 21.52 -10.73 7.81
C ASN A 4 20.68 -12.01 7.71
N ASN A 5 21.02 -13.02 8.52
CA ASN A 5 20.19 -14.22 8.61
C ASN A 5 18.85 -13.88 9.26
N PHE A 6 17.78 -14.45 8.74
CA PHE A 6 16.43 -14.37 9.27
C PHE A 6 15.69 -15.68 9.05
N ASN A 7 14.69 -15.94 9.83
CA ASN A 7 13.75 -17.02 9.58
C ASN A 7 12.69 -16.57 8.58
N TYR A 8 12.32 -17.45 7.66
CA TYR A 8 11.33 -17.15 6.63
C TYR A 8 10.11 -18.06 6.83
N ILE A 9 8.93 -17.45 6.99
CA ILE A 9 7.67 -18.14 7.27
C ILE A 9 6.63 -17.76 6.24
N GLN A 10 5.86 -18.73 5.77
CA GLN A 10 4.77 -18.60 4.78
C GLN A 10 3.43 -19.04 5.39
N PRO A 11 2.74 -18.18 6.16
CA PRO A 11 1.42 -18.49 6.67
C PRO A 11 0.41 -18.66 5.52
N LYS A 12 -0.62 -19.47 5.75
CA LYS A 12 -1.69 -19.71 4.79
C LYS A 12 -2.93 -18.90 5.08
N THR A 13 -3.08 -18.40 6.31
CA THR A 13 -4.24 -17.65 6.77
C THR A 13 -3.85 -16.35 7.47
N VAL A 14 -4.79 -15.41 7.52
CA VAL A 14 -4.64 -14.19 8.32
C VAL A 14 -4.44 -14.54 9.78
N THR A 15 -5.17 -15.53 10.31
CA THR A 15 -5.05 -15.96 11.71
C THR A 15 -3.63 -16.42 12.05
N GLU A 16 -3.04 -17.31 11.25
CA GLU A 16 -1.63 -17.73 11.41
C GLU A 16 -0.66 -16.53 11.36
N THR A 17 -0.89 -15.60 10.44
CA THR A 17 -0.08 -14.37 10.35
C THR A 17 -0.15 -13.55 11.64
N LEU A 18 -1.35 -13.38 12.21
CA LEU A 18 -1.55 -12.60 13.43
C LEU A 18 -0.94 -13.31 14.66
N GLU A 19 -0.91 -14.63 14.67
CA GLU A 19 -0.23 -15.40 15.72
C GLU A 19 1.26 -15.13 15.75
N ILE A 20 1.89 -15.14 14.57
CA ILE A 20 3.32 -14.85 14.42
C ILE A 20 3.62 -13.37 14.76
N LEU A 21 2.79 -12.45 14.29
CA LEU A 21 2.97 -11.03 14.61
C LEU A 21 2.80 -10.71 16.09
N GLU A 22 1.90 -11.44 16.80
CA GLU A 22 1.73 -11.27 18.25
C GLU A 22 2.92 -11.80 19.03
N GLU A 23 3.54 -12.90 18.56
CA GLU A 23 4.69 -13.53 19.21
C GLU A 23 5.97 -12.71 19.02
N PHE A 24 6.23 -12.25 17.77
CA PHE A 24 7.51 -11.64 17.40
C PHE A 24 7.49 -10.11 17.33
N GLY A 25 6.32 -9.49 17.21
CA GLY A 25 6.14 -8.04 17.24
C GLY A 25 7.11 -7.30 16.31
N GLU A 26 7.95 -6.41 16.87
CA GLU A 26 8.93 -5.60 16.15
C GLU A 26 10.03 -6.40 15.46
N GLN A 27 10.29 -7.64 15.91
CA GLN A 27 11.27 -8.54 15.32
C GLN A 27 10.80 -9.13 13.99
N ALA A 28 9.52 -9.03 13.68
CA ALA A 28 8.92 -9.55 12.45
C ALA A 28 8.72 -8.44 11.40
N GLN A 29 8.98 -8.76 10.13
CA GLN A 29 8.66 -7.91 8.99
C GLN A 29 7.77 -8.65 7.99
N ILE A 30 6.75 -7.95 7.51
CA ILE A 30 5.79 -8.49 6.54
C ILE A 30 6.34 -8.32 5.12
N LEU A 31 6.42 -9.39 4.38
CA LEU A 31 6.80 -9.42 2.97
C LEU A 31 5.54 -9.62 2.10
N ALA A 32 5.20 -8.59 1.33
CA ALA A 32 4.21 -8.65 0.25
C ALA A 32 4.90 -8.60 -1.13
N GLY A 33 5.04 -7.42 -1.71
CA GLY A 33 5.72 -7.23 -3.01
C GLY A 33 7.25 -7.25 -2.96
N GLY A 34 7.85 -6.99 -1.81
CA GLY A 34 9.29 -6.99 -1.57
C GLY A 34 10.06 -5.82 -2.18
N GLN A 35 9.41 -4.88 -2.87
CA GLN A 35 10.11 -3.85 -3.65
C GLN A 35 10.84 -2.81 -2.79
N SER A 36 10.39 -2.57 -1.57
CA SER A 36 11.10 -1.75 -0.58
C SER A 36 11.86 -2.62 0.42
N LEU A 37 11.19 -3.63 1.01
CA LEU A 37 11.77 -4.44 2.08
C LEU A 37 13.07 -5.15 1.67
N ILE A 38 13.12 -5.76 0.48
CA ILE A 38 14.33 -6.49 0.03
C ILE A 38 15.53 -5.53 -0.12
N ALA A 39 15.30 -4.31 -0.61
CA ALA A 39 16.35 -3.30 -0.67
C ALA A 39 16.85 -2.91 0.73
N MET A 40 15.93 -2.72 1.68
CA MET A 40 16.27 -2.41 3.08
C MET A 40 17.03 -3.56 3.77
N LEU A 41 16.68 -4.81 3.50
CA LEU A 41 17.41 -5.99 4.00
C LEU A 41 18.82 -6.05 3.43
N ASN A 42 18.99 -5.85 2.11
CA ASN A 42 20.28 -5.88 1.44
C ASN A 42 21.22 -4.76 1.90
N THR A 43 20.68 -3.58 2.22
CA THR A 43 21.42 -2.45 2.74
C THR A 43 21.57 -2.46 4.28
N LYS A 44 20.96 -3.47 4.94
CA LYS A 44 20.92 -3.63 6.40
C LYS A 44 20.24 -2.47 7.15
N LEU A 45 19.40 -1.72 6.47
CA LEU A 45 18.50 -0.72 7.09
C LEU A 45 17.38 -1.39 7.90
N SER A 46 16.98 -2.60 7.51
CA SER A 46 16.07 -3.45 8.27
C SER A 46 16.77 -4.78 8.57
N GLN A 47 16.69 -5.25 9.80
CA GLN A 47 17.36 -6.46 10.27
C GLN A 47 16.41 -7.28 11.15
N PRO A 48 15.28 -7.76 10.61
CA PRO A 48 14.34 -8.56 11.36
C PRO A 48 14.88 -9.95 11.67
N GLU A 49 14.37 -10.58 12.72
CA GLU A 49 14.61 -11.99 12.99
C GLU A 49 13.73 -12.88 12.12
N ILE A 50 12.54 -12.36 11.73
CA ILE A 50 11.53 -13.14 10.99
C ILE A 50 10.99 -12.32 9.83
N ILE A 51 10.90 -12.95 8.66
CA ILE A 51 10.17 -12.49 7.50
C ILE A 51 8.91 -13.33 7.34
N ILE A 52 7.75 -12.66 7.35
CA ILE A 52 6.42 -13.26 7.17
C ILE A 52 5.97 -12.98 5.74
N ASP A 53 6.02 -13.97 4.87
CA ASP A 53 5.58 -13.84 3.48
C ASP A 53 4.07 -14.09 3.36
N ILE A 54 3.33 -13.02 3.15
CA ILE A 54 1.86 -13.04 3.05
C ILE A 54 1.35 -13.34 1.64
N ASN A 55 2.23 -13.62 0.66
CA ASN A 55 1.79 -13.91 -0.72
C ASN A 55 0.97 -15.21 -0.83
N PHE A 56 1.01 -16.06 0.18
CA PHE A 56 0.35 -17.37 0.19
C PHE A 56 -0.95 -17.39 1.00
N LEU A 57 -1.42 -16.24 1.49
CA LEU A 57 -2.71 -16.13 2.18
C LEU A 57 -3.85 -16.46 1.22
N THR A 58 -4.73 -17.37 1.66
CA THR A 58 -5.87 -17.87 0.87
C THR A 58 -7.21 -17.29 1.28
N ASP A 59 -7.28 -16.64 2.44
CA ASP A 59 -8.48 -16.12 3.08
C ASP A 59 -8.63 -14.60 2.95
N ILE A 60 -8.00 -14.00 1.93
CA ILE A 60 -8.06 -12.58 1.62
C ILE A 60 -8.68 -12.31 0.25
N GLU A 61 -9.49 -11.29 0.17
CA GLU A 61 -10.04 -10.81 -1.09
C GLU A 61 -9.04 -9.91 -1.81
N SER A 62 -8.84 -10.11 -3.13
CA SER A 62 -7.87 -9.34 -3.91
C SER A 62 -8.37 -7.94 -4.24
N ILE A 63 -9.53 -7.84 -4.90
CA ILE A 63 -10.18 -6.58 -5.28
C ILE A 63 -11.70 -6.73 -5.27
N ARG A 64 -12.40 -5.71 -4.76
CA ARG A 64 -13.86 -5.63 -4.76
C ARG A 64 -14.30 -4.20 -5.08
N LEU A 65 -15.33 -4.06 -5.88
CA LEU A 65 -16.07 -2.81 -6.11
C LEU A 65 -17.49 -2.98 -5.60
N GLN A 66 -17.84 -2.26 -4.56
CA GLN A 66 -19.18 -2.28 -3.96
C GLN A 66 -19.49 -0.92 -3.31
N ASP A 67 -20.72 -0.46 -3.44
CA ASP A 67 -21.26 0.75 -2.76
C ASP A 67 -20.34 1.99 -2.95
N ASP A 68 -19.89 2.20 -4.20
CA ASP A 68 -18.98 3.29 -4.59
C ASP A 68 -17.61 3.27 -3.88
N ILE A 69 -17.18 2.10 -3.41
CA ILE A 69 -15.88 1.87 -2.79
C ILE A 69 -15.13 0.78 -3.57
N VAL A 70 -13.86 1.04 -3.85
CA VAL A 70 -12.89 0.05 -4.33
C VAL A 70 -12.10 -0.44 -3.13
N SER A 71 -12.27 -1.72 -2.79
CA SER A 71 -11.50 -2.39 -1.74
C SER A 71 -10.36 -3.19 -2.37
N LEU A 72 -9.14 -3.08 -1.83
CA LEU A 72 -7.95 -3.80 -2.29
C LEU A 72 -7.34 -4.58 -1.13
N GLY A 73 -7.06 -5.86 -1.35
CA GLY A 73 -6.35 -6.71 -0.40
C GLY A 73 -4.83 -6.49 -0.42
N PRO A 74 -4.10 -7.07 0.55
CA PRO A 74 -2.68 -6.79 0.77
C PRO A 74 -1.77 -7.27 -0.38
N ASN A 75 -2.19 -8.28 -1.13
CA ASN A 75 -1.39 -8.89 -2.19
C ASN A 75 -1.74 -8.39 -3.60
N TYR A 76 -2.68 -7.43 -3.73
CA TYR A 76 -3.09 -6.94 -5.04
C TYR A 76 -1.96 -6.14 -5.69
N ARG A 77 -1.47 -6.62 -6.85
CA ARG A 77 -0.30 -6.04 -7.52
C ARG A 77 -0.62 -4.69 -8.12
N GLN A 78 0.37 -3.80 -8.10
CA GLN A 78 0.25 -2.48 -8.73
C GLN A 78 -0.02 -2.58 -10.23
N LEU A 79 0.60 -3.55 -10.93
CA LEU A 79 0.38 -3.77 -12.36
C LEU A 79 -1.05 -4.27 -12.65
N ASP A 80 -1.57 -5.17 -11.81
CA ASP A 80 -2.94 -5.66 -11.96
C ASP A 80 -3.95 -4.53 -11.71
N PHE A 81 -3.66 -3.67 -10.74
CA PHE A 81 -4.48 -2.49 -10.48
C PHE A 81 -4.43 -1.50 -11.64
N GLN A 82 -3.25 -1.24 -12.21
CA GLN A 82 -3.10 -0.40 -13.40
C GLN A 82 -3.94 -0.92 -14.59
N ASN A 83 -4.00 -2.24 -14.75
CA ASN A 83 -4.73 -2.91 -15.83
C ASN A 83 -6.20 -3.21 -15.48
N TRP A 84 -6.64 -2.88 -14.28
CA TRP A 84 -8.03 -3.10 -13.88
C TRP A 84 -8.98 -2.29 -14.76
N LYS A 85 -9.88 -2.99 -15.45
CA LYS A 85 -10.73 -2.40 -16.51
C LYS A 85 -11.56 -1.19 -16.08
N PHE A 86 -11.84 -1.05 -14.78
CA PHE A 86 -12.63 0.05 -14.24
C PHE A 86 -11.78 1.20 -13.68
N LEU A 87 -10.44 1.07 -13.61
CA LEU A 87 -9.57 2.04 -12.96
C LEU A 87 -9.79 3.46 -13.51
N LYS A 88 -9.73 3.63 -14.83
CA LYS A 88 -9.92 4.94 -15.48
C LYS A 88 -11.27 5.57 -15.18
N ALA A 89 -12.33 4.75 -15.09
CA ALA A 89 -13.70 5.23 -14.88
C ALA A 89 -14.03 5.50 -13.41
N LYS A 90 -13.42 4.76 -12.48
CA LYS A 90 -13.74 4.80 -11.05
C LYS A 90 -12.74 5.59 -10.21
N LEU A 91 -11.46 5.57 -10.61
CA LEU A 91 -10.36 6.23 -9.90
C LEU A 91 -9.44 6.94 -10.90
N PRO A 92 -9.96 7.95 -11.65
CA PRO A 92 -9.21 8.63 -12.72
C PRO A 92 -7.91 9.29 -12.23
N LEU A 93 -7.81 9.72 -10.97
CA LEU A 93 -6.57 10.22 -10.41
C LEU A 93 -5.52 9.12 -10.35
N ILE A 94 -5.83 7.97 -9.78
CA ILE A 94 -4.89 6.84 -9.69
C ILE A 94 -4.51 6.37 -11.10
N TYR A 95 -5.46 6.31 -12.04
CA TYR A 95 -5.15 5.97 -13.43
C TYR A 95 -4.08 6.89 -14.04
N LYS A 96 -4.13 8.20 -13.77
CA LYS A 96 -3.11 9.17 -14.23
C LYS A 96 -1.77 8.97 -13.54
N VAL A 97 -1.77 8.55 -12.29
CA VAL A 97 -0.59 8.40 -11.43
C VAL A 97 0.17 7.11 -11.68
N MET A 98 -0.54 6.00 -11.93
CA MET A 98 0.08 4.67 -12.06
C MET A 98 1.28 4.58 -13.03
N PRO A 99 1.33 5.29 -14.16
CA PRO A 99 2.52 5.27 -15.03
C PRO A 99 3.80 5.82 -14.40
N TYR A 100 3.69 6.62 -13.34
CA TYR A 100 4.81 7.22 -12.61
C TYR A 100 5.31 6.34 -11.47
N VAL A 101 4.47 5.45 -10.96
CA VAL A 101 4.82 4.53 -9.86
C VAL A 101 5.88 3.54 -10.30
N GLY A 102 7.15 3.93 -10.22
CA GLY A 102 8.29 3.08 -10.59
C GLY A 102 8.20 2.46 -11.99
N HIS A 103 9.08 1.54 -12.32
CA HIS A 103 9.06 0.82 -13.59
C HIS A 103 8.08 -0.37 -13.57
N VAL A 104 7.73 -0.89 -14.76
CA VAL A 104 6.78 -2.01 -14.91
C VAL A 104 7.20 -3.25 -14.10
N GLN A 105 8.51 -3.52 -13.99
CA GLN A 105 9.05 -4.64 -13.21
C GLN A 105 8.75 -4.48 -11.72
N HIS A 106 8.85 -3.25 -11.20
CA HIS A 106 8.49 -2.93 -9.82
C HIS A 106 7.00 -3.11 -9.59
N ARG A 107 6.15 -2.59 -10.51
CA ARG A 107 4.68 -2.74 -10.41
C ARG A 107 4.19 -4.18 -10.54
N ALA A 108 4.90 -5.01 -11.29
CA ALA A 108 4.58 -6.45 -11.43
C ALA A 108 4.75 -7.23 -10.12
N ARG A 109 5.59 -6.75 -9.21
CA ARG A 109 5.84 -7.37 -7.90
C ARG A 109 5.26 -6.57 -6.75
N GLY A 110 5.40 -5.25 -6.78
CA GLY A 110 4.90 -4.32 -5.76
C GLY A 110 3.38 -4.43 -5.60
N THR A 111 2.91 -4.30 -4.35
CA THR A 111 1.48 -4.27 -4.02
C THR A 111 1.05 -2.85 -3.71
N VAL A 112 -0.23 -2.54 -3.97
CA VAL A 112 -0.79 -1.21 -3.65
C VAL A 112 -0.73 -0.96 -2.14
N LEU A 113 -1.20 -1.93 -1.36
CA LEU A 113 -1.21 -1.84 0.11
C LEU A 113 0.21 -1.77 0.69
N GLY A 114 1.16 -2.51 0.11
CA GLY A 114 2.56 -2.47 0.54
C GLY A 114 3.19 -1.08 0.38
N SER A 115 2.92 -0.38 -0.73
CA SER A 115 3.38 0.99 -0.93
C SER A 115 2.76 1.95 0.09
N ILE A 116 1.45 1.82 0.36
CA ILE A 116 0.74 2.63 1.36
C ILE A 116 1.32 2.39 2.77
N CYS A 117 1.53 1.13 3.15
CA CYS A 117 2.08 0.78 4.47
C CYS A 117 3.55 1.17 4.65
N HIS A 118 4.31 1.24 3.55
CA HIS A 118 5.71 1.66 3.59
C HIS A 118 5.85 3.13 3.97
N GLY A 119 4.91 3.97 3.54
CA GLY A 119 4.85 5.37 3.92
C GLY A 119 6.04 6.21 3.42
N ASP A 120 6.61 5.86 2.27
CA ASP A 120 7.66 6.66 1.64
C ASP A 120 7.06 7.98 1.15
N PRO A 121 7.58 9.14 1.62
CA PRO A 121 7.05 10.45 1.24
C PRO A 121 7.26 10.80 -0.25
N THR A 122 8.13 10.07 -0.94
CA THR A 122 8.37 10.24 -2.38
C THR A 122 7.47 9.36 -3.25
N SER A 123 6.63 8.51 -2.61
CA SER A 123 5.72 7.62 -3.32
C SER A 123 4.38 8.28 -3.63
N GLU A 124 3.84 8.00 -4.80
CA GLU A 124 2.62 8.58 -5.34
C GLU A 124 1.35 7.96 -4.73
N LEU A 125 1.37 6.64 -4.44
CA LEU A 125 0.19 5.92 -3.93
C LEU A 125 -0.23 6.35 -2.51
N PRO A 126 0.67 6.63 -1.56
CA PRO A 126 0.32 7.24 -0.28
C PRO A 126 -0.40 8.58 -0.44
N LEU A 127 0.08 9.44 -1.35
CA LEU A 127 -0.55 10.73 -1.63
C LEU A 127 -1.94 10.57 -2.25
N CYS A 128 -2.10 9.64 -3.23
CA CYS A 128 -3.41 9.28 -3.77
C CYS A 128 -4.37 8.80 -2.68
N PHE A 129 -3.87 7.97 -1.75
CA PHE A 129 -4.67 7.41 -0.69
C PHE A 129 -5.20 8.49 0.27
N ILE A 130 -4.37 9.51 0.56
CA ILE A 130 -4.76 10.65 1.38
C ILE A 130 -5.81 11.50 0.67
N ILE A 131 -5.56 11.93 -0.57
CA ILE A 131 -6.43 12.88 -1.28
C ILE A 131 -7.79 12.27 -1.67
N LEU A 132 -7.86 10.93 -1.78
CA LEU A 132 -9.10 10.19 -2.05
C LEU A 132 -9.84 9.77 -0.75
N ASP A 133 -9.45 10.29 0.40
CA ASP A 133 -10.06 9.94 1.70
C ASP A 133 -10.11 8.43 1.97
N GLY A 134 -9.05 7.72 1.60
CA GLY A 134 -8.95 6.29 1.79
C GLY A 134 -9.01 5.85 3.25
N VAL A 135 -9.37 4.60 3.48
CA VAL A 135 -9.44 3.97 4.81
C VAL A 135 -8.65 2.67 4.79
N ILE A 136 -7.72 2.51 5.73
CA ILE A 136 -6.98 1.25 5.92
C ILE A 136 -7.58 0.44 7.07
N HIS A 137 -7.65 -0.87 6.88
CA HIS A 137 -8.11 -1.83 7.88
C HIS A 137 -6.90 -2.58 8.44
N LEU A 138 -6.64 -2.37 9.72
CA LEU A 138 -5.57 -3.02 10.47
C LEU A 138 -6.19 -4.07 11.39
N GLN A 139 -5.73 -5.30 11.28
CA GLN A 139 -6.22 -6.43 12.08
C GLN A 139 -5.13 -6.94 13.02
N SER A 140 -5.52 -7.17 14.26
CA SER A 140 -4.75 -7.90 15.28
C SER A 140 -5.61 -9.03 15.86
N LYS A 141 -5.08 -9.81 16.78
CA LYS A 141 -5.89 -10.80 17.54
C LYS A 141 -7.06 -10.17 18.30
N ASN A 142 -6.96 -8.87 18.63
CA ASN A 142 -8.00 -8.14 19.36
C ASN A 142 -9.11 -7.58 18.47
N GLY A 143 -9.06 -7.79 17.15
CA GLY A 143 -10.04 -7.32 16.19
C GLY A 143 -9.48 -6.39 15.13
N ILE A 144 -10.39 -5.71 14.42
CA ILE A 144 -10.07 -4.82 13.29
C ILE A 144 -10.33 -3.39 13.69
N ARG A 145 -9.36 -2.51 13.42
CA ARG A 145 -9.54 -1.06 13.49
C ARG A 145 -9.39 -0.42 12.10
N LYS A 146 -10.18 0.62 11.85
CA LYS A 146 -10.19 1.37 10.60
C LYS A 146 -9.54 2.73 10.83
N ILE A 147 -8.60 3.10 10.00
CA ILE A 147 -7.87 4.37 10.10
C ILE A 147 -8.04 5.13 8.78
N LYS A 148 -8.42 6.40 8.84
CA LYS A 148 -8.44 7.27 7.66
C LYS A 148 -7.02 7.54 7.18
N ALA A 149 -6.84 7.66 5.87
CA ALA A 149 -5.54 7.90 5.27
C ALA A 149 -4.80 9.11 5.86
N LYS A 150 -5.51 10.20 6.14
CA LYS A 150 -4.94 11.43 6.75
C LYS A 150 -4.38 11.22 8.16
N ASP A 151 -4.86 10.20 8.88
CA ASP A 151 -4.48 9.89 10.26
C ASP A 151 -3.53 8.67 10.32
N PHE A 152 -3.15 8.12 9.15
CA PHE A 152 -2.36 6.89 9.07
C PHE A 152 -0.85 7.14 9.16
N TYR A 153 -0.35 8.25 8.62
CA TYR A 153 1.08 8.56 8.57
C TYR A 153 1.50 9.44 9.74
N LEU A 154 2.56 9.04 10.44
CA LEU A 154 3.18 9.80 11.53
C LEU A 154 4.38 10.62 11.05
N GLY A 155 4.98 10.22 9.94
CA GLY A 155 6.15 10.85 9.32
C GLY A 155 6.72 9.96 8.21
N PRO A 156 7.86 10.32 7.63
CA PRO A 156 8.54 9.52 6.62
C PRO A 156 8.77 8.08 7.10
N LEU A 157 8.33 7.08 6.31
CA LEU A 157 8.46 5.66 6.61
C LEU A 157 7.85 5.23 7.97
N SER A 158 6.94 6.05 8.51
CA SER A 158 6.34 5.81 9.83
C SER A 158 4.82 5.94 9.77
N THR A 159 4.14 4.92 10.29
CA THR A 159 2.67 4.83 10.30
C THR A 159 2.14 4.45 11.68
N VAL A 160 0.83 4.61 11.88
CA VAL A 160 0.17 4.20 13.14
C VAL A 160 -0.07 2.68 13.25
N ARG A 161 0.39 1.87 12.27
CA ARG A 161 0.31 0.40 12.33
C ARG A 161 1.17 -0.10 13.48
N LYS A 162 0.58 -0.89 14.35
CA LYS A 162 1.30 -1.53 15.46
C LYS A 162 2.06 -2.77 14.96
N PRO A 163 3.15 -3.19 15.64
CA PRO A 163 3.92 -4.36 15.25
C PRO A 163 3.10 -5.65 15.14
N ASN A 164 2.10 -5.83 16.00
CA ASN A 164 1.20 -6.99 16.01
C ASN A 164 -0.02 -6.86 15.08
N GLU A 165 -0.03 -5.91 14.14
CA GLU A 165 -1.13 -5.70 13.20
C GLU A 165 -0.74 -6.05 11.77
N LEU A 166 -1.66 -6.69 11.06
CA LEU A 166 -1.63 -6.87 9.61
C LEU A 166 -2.59 -5.86 8.95
N ALA A 167 -2.11 -5.14 7.95
CA ALA A 167 -2.98 -4.39 7.05
C ALA A 167 -3.65 -5.39 6.09
N ILE A 168 -4.94 -5.64 6.30
CA ILE A 168 -5.68 -6.66 5.55
C ILE A 168 -6.41 -6.10 4.33
N LYS A 169 -6.70 -4.80 4.33
CA LYS A 169 -7.48 -4.16 3.26
C LYS A 169 -7.33 -2.64 3.30
N ILE A 170 -7.45 -2.01 2.14
CA ILE A 170 -7.78 -0.59 2.01
C ILE A 170 -9.10 -0.43 1.26
N ASP A 171 -9.83 0.61 1.64
CA ASP A 171 -11.03 1.08 0.96
C ASP A 171 -10.73 2.45 0.36
N ILE A 172 -11.04 2.63 -0.93
CA ILE A 172 -10.85 3.89 -1.65
C ILE A 172 -12.20 4.29 -2.26
N PRO A 173 -12.78 5.43 -1.86
CA PRO A 173 -14.00 5.94 -2.49
C PRO A 173 -13.77 6.20 -3.98
N ILE A 174 -14.75 5.87 -4.83
CA ILE A 174 -14.67 6.22 -6.25
C ILE A 174 -14.82 7.73 -6.43
N GLN A 175 -14.16 8.23 -7.45
CA GLN A 175 -14.33 9.63 -7.86
C GLN A 175 -15.65 9.81 -8.62
N GLN A 176 -16.35 10.90 -8.32
CA GLN A 176 -17.60 11.23 -8.99
C GLN A 176 -17.31 11.72 -10.43
N LYS A 177 -18.24 11.50 -11.35
CA LYS A 177 -18.08 11.93 -12.76
C LYS A 177 -17.91 13.44 -12.92
N SER A 178 -18.42 14.24 -11.98
CA SER A 178 -18.29 15.69 -11.93
C SER A 178 -16.95 16.17 -11.41
N GLU A 179 -16.17 15.31 -10.76
CA GLU A 179 -14.87 15.66 -10.20
C GLU A 179 -13.81 15.69 -11.30
N ARG A 180 -13.01 16.75 -11.30
CA ARG A 180 -11.82 16.85 -12.12
C ARG A 180 -10.61 16.57 -11.25
N CYS A 181 -9.60 15.91 -11.81
CA CYS A 181 -8.36 15.64 -11.10
C CYS A 181 -7.14 16.03 -11.94
N ALA A 182 -6.14 16.56 -11.25
CA ALA A 182 -4.82 16.87 -11.80
C ALA A 182 -3.74 16.16 -11.02
N PHE A 183 -2.69 15.77 -11.72
CA PHE A 183 -1.45 15.23 -11.17
C PHE A 183 -0.29 15.82 -11.94
N TYR A 184 0.72 16.26 -11.20
CA TYR A 184 1.98 16.71 -11.75
C TYR A 184 3.13 16.26 -10.85
N GLU A 185 4.21 15.80 -11.45
CA GLU A 185 5.39 15.32 -10.74
C GLU A 185 6.67 15.80 -11.43
N ILE A 186 7.63 16.18 -10.63
CA ILE A 186 9.01 16.49 -11.03
C ILE A 186 9.89 15.40 -10.46
N SER A 187 10.60 14.69 -11.30
CA SER A 187 11.60 13.69 -10.97
C SER A 187 12.82 13.82 -11.90
N GLN A 188 13.95 13.20 -11.56
CA GLN A 188 15.15 13.27 -12.39
C GLN A 188 14.94 12.57 -13.74
N LYS A 189 14.18 11.50 -13.76
CA LYS A 189 13.75 10.76 -14.96
C LYS A 189 12.40 10.13 -14.70
N HIS A 190 11.68 9.75 -15.76
CA HIS A 190 10.37 9.13 -15.65
C HIS A 190 10.41 7.86 -14.80
N ALA A 191 9.44 7.72 -13.90
CA ALA A 191 9.31 6.61 -12.95
C ALA A 191 10.48 6.48 -11.94
N ASP A 192 11.15 7.59 -11.63
CA ASP A 192 12.11 7.72 -10.53
C ASP A 192 11.42 8.35 -9.31
N TYR A 193 12.11 8.43 -8.18
CA TYR A 193 11.62 9.09 -6.98
C TYR A 193 11.23 10.55 -7.25
N ALA A 194 10.06 10.95 -6.76
CA ALA A 194 9.59 12.32 -6.90
C ALA A 194 10.48 13.29 -6.10
N ILE A 195 10.93 14.37 -6.75
CA ILE A 195 11.52 15.54 -6.09
C ILE A 195 10.39 16.39 -5.51
N ALA A 196 9.31 16.56 -6.28
CA ALA A 196 8.07 17.19 -5.87
C ALA A 196 6.91 16.62 -6.68
N SER A 197 5.78 16.38 -6.03
CA SER A 197 4.55 15.99 -6.69
C SER A 197 3.37 16.78 -6.17
N PHE A 198 2.39 17.01 -7.04
CA PHE A 198 1.16 17.72 -6.74
C PHE A 198 -0.03 16.93 -7.26
N MET A 199 -1.04 16.80 -6.41
CA MET A 199 -2.32 16.21 -6.76
C MET A 199 -3.46 17.12 -6.33
N ALA A 200 -4.50 17.20 -7.16
CA ALA A 200 -5.71 17.96 -6.85
C ALA A 200 -6.95 17.25 -7.34
N ILE A 201 -8.03 17.40 -6.57
CA ILE A 201 -9.39 17.01 -6.96
C ILE A 201 -10.26 18.25 -6.80
N GLU A 202 -10.88 18.67 -7.90
CA GLU A 202 -11.87 19.75 -7.91
C GLU A 202 -13.25 19.15 -7.69
N ASN A 203 -13.86 19.50 -6.57
CA ASN A 203 -15.25 19.16 -6.24
C ASN A 203 -16.16 20.31 -6.68
N ASN A 204 -16.96 20.12 -7.73
CA ASN A 204 -17.98 21.10 -8.16
C ASN A 204 -19.18 21.13 -7.19
N LYS A 205 -18.96 21.09 -5.88
CA LYS A 205 -20.01 21.51 -4.95
C LYS A 205 -20.13 23.03 -5.07
N LYS A 206 -21.20 23.50 -5.75
CA LYS A 206 -21.61 24.91 -5.60
C LYS A 206 -21.69 25.22 -4.12
N ILE A 207 -20.93 26.23 -3.70
CA ILE A 207 -21.03 26.86 -2.40
C ILE A 207 -22.44 27.45 -2.26
#